data_42ff87746a751a93656ee3c0ef1508bb
#
_entry.id   42ff87746a751a93656ee3c0ef1508bb
#
_cell.length_a   1.000
_cell.length_b   1.000
_cell.length_c   1.000
_cell.angle_alpha   90.00
_cell.angle_beta   90.00
_cell.angle_gamma   90.00
#
_symmetry.space_group_name_H-M   'P 1'
#
loop_
_entity.id
_entity.type
_entity.pdbx_description
1 polymer ?
#
loop_
_entity_poly.entity_id
_entity_poly.type
_entity_poly.pdbx_seq_one_letter_code
_entity_poly.pdbx_strand_id
1 'polypeptide(L)'
;MFATKINAIMQHYETLAENDAYDWIRWKDGRTRFSKKVANRFFIGVMLDQGQKAERAWNAAEYLVDNYFNTSEDFWGDIATTHLARIKKICQTGYEGKSFALNYSFNKFPRNLKSSAKLMIEKYGSDPRNIWNVRAENVYQIYDRFLLFPGIGDALAKMAQFALVKNHGVAGGISSKSEMSIKPDILVRRVLRRVGLVSSGQTNVVVAQAREFGLSSPADFDAAVWVIGREYCFKSVPACNKCPIALACDSASV
;
A
#
# COMPACT_ATOMS: atom_id res chain seq x y z
N MET A 1 -15.57 24.07 -11.20
CA MET A 1 -15.22 23.87 -9.78
C MET A 1 -14.50 22.52 -9.54
N PHE A 2 -15.03 21.36 -9.95
CA PHE A 2 -14.33 20.07 -9.77
C PHE A 2 -12.97 20.00 -10.48
N ALA A 3 -12.91 20.39 -11.76
CA ALA A 3 -11.67 20.36 -12.53
C ALA A 3 -10.53 21.18 -11.90
N THR A 4 -10.84 22.34 -11.32
CA THR A 4 -9.85 23.19 -10.65
C THR A 4 -9.22 22.48 -9.45
N LYS A 5 -10.04 21.77 -8.65
CA LYS A 5 -9.59 21.01 -7.48
C LYS A 5 -8.72 19.82 -7.89
N ILE A 6 -9.15 19.06 -8.90
CA ILE A 6 -8.40 17.94 -9.45
C ILE A 6 -7.06 18.41 -9.99
N ASN A 7 -7.03 19.50 -10.77
CA ASN A 7 -5.81 20.06 -11.31
C ASN A 7 -4.84 20.51 -10.22
N ALA A 8 -5.31 21.19 -9.17
CA ALA A 8 -4.46 21.56 -8.04
C ALA A 8 -3.81 20.35 -7.34
N ILE A 9 -4.56 19.27 -7.17
CA ILE A 9 -4.04 18.01 -6.62
C ILE A 9 -2.99 17.41 -7.57
N MET A 10 -3.25 17.37 -8.88
CA MET A 10 -2.33 16.79 -9.86
C MET A 10 -1.05 17.63 -10.04
N GLN A 11 -1.15 18.94 -10.01
CA GLN A 11 0.02 19.83 -10.00
C GLN A 11 0.92 19.55 -8.78
N HIS A 12 0.31 19.37 -7.60
CA HIS A 12 1.07 18.97 -6.43
C HIS A 12 1.74 17.60 -6.62
N TYR A 13 1.06 16.65 -7.27
CA TYR A 13 1.64 15.35 -7.60
C TYR A 13 2.90 15.48 -8.48
N GLU A 14 2.88 16.35 -9.48
CA GLU A 14 4.05 16.57 -10.35
C GLU A 14 5.27 17.02 -9.55
N THR A 15 5.08 17.94 -8.60
CA THR A 15 6.17 18.37 -7.69
C THR A 15 6.69 17.24 -6.80
N LEU A 16 5.83 16.33 -6.41
CA LEU A 16 6.21 15.14 -5.59
C LEU A 16 6.96 14.11 -6.42
N ALA A 17 6.56 13.90 -7.67
CA ALA A 17 7.19 12.93 -8.56
C ALA A 17 8.64 13.30 -8.86
N GLU A 18 8.95 14.59 -8.95
CA GLU A 18 10.32 15.10 -9.14
C GLU A 18 11.19 14.90 -7.88
N ASN A 19 10.61 14.95 -6.69
CA ASN A 19 11.32 14.93 -5.40
C ASN A 19 11.33 13.58 -4.69
N ASP A 20 11.02 12.48 -5.37
CA ASP A 20 11.08 11.12 -4.82
C ASP A 20 10.25 10.89 -3.53
N ALA A 21 9.14 11.60 -3.34
CA ALA A 21 8.32 11.60 -2.12
C ALA A 21 7.73 10.23 -1.71
N TYR A 22 7.94 9.19 -2.49
CA TYR A 22 7.52 7.81 -2.25
C TYR A 22 8.65 6.84 -1.94
N ASP A 23 9.82 7.33 -1.53
CA ASP A 23 11.03 6.53 -1.30
C ASP A 23 10.85 5.36 -0.34
N TRP A 24 9.94 5.45 0.60
CA TRP A 24 9.71 4.41 1.60
C TRP A 24 8.99 3.15 1.07
N ILE A 25 8.38 3.19 -0.14
CA ILE A 25 7.90 1.99 -0.85
C ILE A 25 8.97 1.46 -1.81
N ARG A 26 10.06 2.17 -1.99
CA ARG A 26 11.16 1.79 -2.86
C ARG A 26 12.15 0.91 -2.10
N TRP A 27 12.19 -0.34 -2.43
CA TRP A 27 13.46 -1.02 -2.34
C TRP A 27 14.30 -0.58 -3.53
N LYS A 28 15.28 0.27 -3.24
CA LYS A 28 16.01 1.16 -4.15
C LYS A 28 16.96 0.49 -5.15
N ASP A 29 16.80 -0.74 -5.53
CA ASP A 29 17.70 -1.28 -6.53
C ASP A 29 17.33 -0.93 -7.98
N GLY A 30 16.33 -0.06 -8.17
CA GLY A 30 15.95 0.50 -9.47
C GLY A 30 15.53 -0.54 -10.52
N ARG A 31 15.39 -1.80 -10.14
CA ARG A 31 15.17 -2.90 -11.04
C ARG A 31 13.72 -3.29 -11.09
N THR A 32 13.23 -3.49 -12.28
CA THR A 32 11.91 -4.10 -12.54
C THR A 32 11.84 -5.57 -12.12
N ARG A 33 12.98 -6.16 -11.70
CA ARG A 33 13.07 -7.56 -11.31
C ARG A 33 13.45 -7.67 -9.84
N PHE A 34 12.49 -8.06 -9.04
CA PHE A 34 12.73 -8.44 -7.64
C PHE A 34 13.60 -9.70 -7.55
N SER A 35 14.58 -9.72 -6.66
CA SER A 35 15.08 -10.98 -6.13
C SER A 35 13.99 -11.65 -5.29
N LYS A 36 14.04 -12.97 -5.09
CA LYS A 36 13.08 -13.70 -4.24
C LYS A 36 13.03 -13.10 -2.83
N LYS A 37 14.19 -12.73 -2.27
CA LYS A 37 14.29 -12.10 -0.94
C LYS A 37 13.57 -10.75 -0.87
N VAL A 38 13.79 -9.88 -1.87
CA VAL A 38 13.10 -8.58 -1.96
C VAL A 38 11.61 -8.77 -2.15
N ALA A 39 11.19 -9.77 -2.92
CA ALA A 39 9.77 -10.10 -3.09
C ALA A 39 9.13 -10.59 -1.78
N ASN A 40 9.86 -11.37 -0.96
CA ASN A 40 9.40 -11.76 0.37
C ASN A 40 9.22 -10.53 1.28
N ARG A 41 10.19 -9.61 1.31
CA ARG A 41 10.09 -8.35 2.06
C ARG A 41 8.89 -7.52 1.62
N PHE A 42 8.69 -7.39 0.31
CA PHE A 42 7.55 -6.66 -0.25
C PHE A 42 6.22 -7.27 0.22
N PHE A 43 6.05 -8.56 0.06
CA PHE A 43 4.80 -9.23 0.46
C PHE A 43 4.52 -9.11 1.96
N ILE A 44 5.53 -9.31 2.81
CA ILE A 44 5.41 -9.12 4.26
C ILE A 44 5.10 -7.66 4.60
N GLY A 45 5.71 -6.71 3.90
CA GLY A 45 5.43 -5.27 4.02
C GLY A 45 3.96 -4.95 3.78
N VAL A 46 3.39 -5.49 2.69
CA VAL A 46 1.95 -5.37 2.40
C VAL A 46 1.09 -5.89 3.55
N MET A 47 1.43 -7.06 4.11
CA MET A 47 0.68 -7.62 5.23
C MET A 47 0.77 -6.78 6.50
N LEU A 48 1.89 -6.10 6.74
CA LEU A 48 2.14 -5.30 7.93
C LEU A 48 1.67 -3.86 7.81
N ASP A 49 1.41 -3.35 6.60
CA ASP A 49 1.03 -1.95 6.36
C ASP A 49 -0.44 -1.67 6.72
N GLN A 50 -0.78 -2.03 7.95
CA GLN A 50 -2.08 -1.77 8.53
C GLN A 50 -1.98 -1.50 10.04
N GLY A 51 -2.68 -0.48 10.51
CA GLY A 51 -2.75 -0.16 11.94
C GLY A 51 -1.44 0.37 12.55
N GLN A 52 -0.47 0.75 11.72
CA GLN A 52 0.80 1.32 12.11
C GLN A 52 1.33 2.28 11.02
N LYS A 53 2.39 3.03 11.34
CA LYS A 53 3.04 3.89 10.33
C LYS A 53 3.67 3.04 9.23
N ALA A 54 3.49 3.45 7.98
CA ALA A 54 4.01 2.73 6.81
C ALA A 54 5.52 2.47 6.92
N GLU A 55 6.32 3.51 7.18
CA GLU A 55 7.78 3.37 7.34
C GLU A 55 8.16 2.25 8.32
N ARG A 56 7.49 2.21 9.49
CA ARG A 56 7.73 1.14 10.45
C ARG A 56 7.32 -0.24 9.91
N ALA A 57 6.18 -0.33 9.23
CA ALA A 57 5.69 -1.59 8.67
C ALA A 57 6.69 -2.20 7.68
N TRP A 58 7.24 -1.37 6.81
CA TRP A 58 8.18 -1.80 5.78
C TRP A 58 9.55 -2.15 6.35
N ASN A 59 10.08 -1.37 7.30
CA ASN A 59 11.33 -1.70 8.01
C ASN A 59 11.18 -2.98 8.85
N ALA A 60 10.02 -3.17 9.49
CA ALA A 60 9.73 -4.38 10.24
C ALA A 60 9.63 -5.62 9.33
N ALA A 61 9.10 -5.47 8.11
CA ALA A 61 9.06 -6.54 7.12
C ALA A 61 10.46 -6.97 6.68
N GLU A 62 11.32 -6.01 6.40
CA GLU A 62 12.72 -6.27 6.06
C GLU A 62 13.42 -7.01 7.21
N TYR A 63 13.29 -6.50 8.44
CA TYR A 63 13.87 -7.13 9.61
C TYR A 63 13.37 -8.55 9.83
N LEU A 64 12.06 -8.81 9.66
CA LEU A 64 11.49 -10.14 9.81
C LEU A 64 12.07 -11.12 8.79
N VAL A 65 12.15 -10.73 7.54
CA VAL A 65 12.69 -11.58 6.47
C VAL A 65 14.17 -11.83 6.65
N ASP A 66 14.93 -10.87 7.17
CA ASP A 66 16.37 -10.97 7.30
C ASP A 66 16.84 -11.72 8.54
N ASN A 67 16.07 -11.68 9.63
CA ASN A 67 16.49 -12.21 10.93
C ASN A 67 15.69 -13.44 11.38
N TYR A 68 14.53 -13.69 10.76
CA TYR A 68 13.70 -14.86 11.08
C TYR A 68 13.39 -15.61 9.78
N PHE A 69 13.29 -16.93 9.85
CA PHE A 69 12.98 -17.80 8.70
C PHE A 69 13.97 -17.69 7.53
N ASN A 70 15.19 -17.21 7.77
CA ASN A 70 16.24 -17.03 6.73
C ASN A 70 17.26 -18.17 6.75
N THR A 71 16.97 -19.26 7.43
CA THR A 71 17.89 -20.40 7.61
C THR A 71 17.84 -21.39 6.48
N SER A 72 16.84 -21.31 5.58
CA SER A 72 16.70 -22.16 4.40
C SER A 72 16.46 -21.31 3.15
N GLU A 73 16.67 -21.94 1.97
CA GLU A 73 16.28 -21.35 0.69
C GLU A 73 14.75 -21.25 0.52
N ASP A 74 13.97 -21.91 1.39
CA ASP A 74 12.51 -21.94 1.38
C ASP A 74 11.88 -21.18 2.58
N PHE A 75 11.95 -19.85 2.51
CA PHE A 75 11.34 -18.95 3.51
C PHE A 75 9.87 -19.29 3.84
N TRP A 76 9.07 -19.62 2.83
CA TRP A 76 7.65 -19.90 3.02
C TRP A 76 7.41 -21.29 3.60
N GLY A 77 8.22 -22.27 3.23
CA GLY A 77 8.21 -23.59 3.83
C GLY A 77 8.54 -23.56 5.32
N ASP A 78 9.52 -22.76 5.71
CA ASP A 78 9.87 -22.56 7.12
C ASP A 78 8.71 -21.99 7.93
N ILE A 79 8.03 -20.96 7.40
CA ILE A 79 6.85 -20.40 8.07
C ILE A 79 5.72 -21.43 8.16
N ALA A 80 5.43 -22.14 7.08
CA ALA A 80 4.34 -23.10 7.00
C ALA A 80 4.52 -24.27 7.99
N THR A 81 5.74 -24.75 8.15
CA THR A 81 6.08 -25.87 9.05
C THR A 81 6.27 -25.43 10.50
N THR A 82 6.69 -24.17 10.73
CA THR A 82 6.88 -23.65 12.09
C THR A 82 5.59 -23.68 12.91
N HIS A 83 5.69 -24.17 14.14
CA HIS A 83 4.55 -24.22 15.06
C HIS A 83 4.02 -22.80 15.35
N LEU A 84 2.69 -22.64 15.37
CA LEU A 84 2.05 -21.33 15.53
C LEU A 84 2.48 -20.58 16.80
N ALA A 85 2.74 -21.31 17.91
CA ALA A 85 3.23 -20.69 19.14
C ALA A 85 4.60 -20.02 18.96
N ARG A 86 5.50 -20.61 18.16
CA ARG A 86 6.80 -20.03 17.83
C ARG A 86 6.63 -18.79 16.94
N ILE A 87 5.75 -18.85 15.93
CA ILE A 87 5.44 -17.67 15.08
C ILE A 87 4.89 -16.53 15.95
N LYS A 88 3.98 -16.84 16.89
CA LYS A 88 3.47 -15.84 17.85
C LYS A 88 4.59 -15.21 18.67
N LYS A 89 5.51 -16.02 19.21
CA LYS A 89 6.65 -15.53 20.00
C LYS A 89 7.54 -14.61 19.15
N ILE A 90 7.87 -14.98 17.91
CA ILE A 90 8.62 -14.14 16.97
C ILE A 90 7.89 -12.82 16.76
N CYS A 91 6.59 -12.86 16.48
CA CYS A 91 5.80 -11.65 16.27
C CYS A 91 5.74 -10.75 17.52
N GLN A 92 5.78 -11.32 18.71
CA GLN A 92 5.82 -10.57 19.98
C GLN A 92 7.18 -9.94 20.24
N THR A 93 8.28 -10.65 19.99
CA THR A 93 9.64 -10.13 20.09
C THR A 93 9.80 -8.92 19.16
N GLY A 94 9.29 -9.04 17.93
CA GLY A 94 9.03 -7.94 17.03
C GLY A 94 10.26 -7.20 16.52
N TYR A 95 10.05 -5.92 16.28
CA TYR A 95 11.00 -4.97 15.74
C TYR A 95 11.07 -3.73 16.64
N GLU A 96 12.26 -3.29 17.00
CA GLU A 96 12.49 -2.14 17.90
C GLU A 96 11.72 -2.23 19.24
N GLY A 97 11.74 -3.42 19.85
CA GLY A 97 11.07 -3.66 21.14
C GLY A 97 9.54 -3.65 21.10
N LYS A 98 8.93 -3.65 19.90
CA LYS A 98 7.48 -3.69 19.70
C LYS A 98 7.09 -4.82 18.76
N SER A 99 5.91 -5.38 18.93
CA SER A 99 5.38 -6.40 18.01
C SER A 99 5.50 -5.97 16.54
N PHE A 100 5.72 -6.93 15.64
CA PHE A 100 5.72 -6.67 14.20
C PHE A 100 4.42 -6.04 13.72
N ALA A 101 3.28 -6.60 14.15
CA ALA A 101 1.97 -6.04 13.87
C ALA A 101 1.41 -5.37 15.11
N LEU A 102 1.23 -4.05 15.06
CA LEU A 102 0.67 -3.27 16.14
C LEU A 102 -0.87 -3.29 16.12
N ASN A 103 -1.47 -2.83 17.22
CA ASN A 103 -2.91 -2.64 17.38
C ASN A 103 -3.72 -3.94 17.16
N TYR A 104 -4.85 -3.85 16.48
CA TYR A 104 -5.76 -4.97 16.30
C TYR A 104 -5.21 -6.13 15.45
N SER A 105 -4.20 -5.87 14.63
CA SER A 105 -3.55 -6.88 13.78
C SER A 105 -2.70 -7.88 14.57
N PHE A 106 -2.26 -7.50 15.77
CA PHE A 106 -1.34 -8.25 16.60
C PHE A 106 -1.73 -9.72 16.78
N ASN A 107 -2.98 -10.00 17.15
CA ASN A 107 -3.44 -11.39 17.42
C ASN A 107 -3.74 -12.18 16.14
N LYS A 108 -3.99 -11.51 15.02
CA LYS A 108 -4.36 -12.15 13.74
C LYS A 108 -3.15 -12.39 12.85
N PHE A 109 -2.16 -11.51 12.90
CA PHE A 109 -1.01 -11.55 12.00
C PHE A 109 -0.28 -12.91 11.99
N PRO A 110 0.06 -13.57 13.13
CA PRO A 110 0.72 -14.86 13.11
C PRO A 110 -0.07 -15.95 12.40
N ARG A 111 -1.39 -15.96 12.55
CA ARG A 111 -2.28 -16.92 11.88
C ARG A 111 -2.35 -16.61 10.38
N ASN A 112 -2.54 -15.35 10.03
CA ASN A 112 -2.58 -14.89 8.64
C ASN A 112 -1.25 -15.21 7.94
N LEU A 113 -0.11 -14.93 8.58
CA LEU A 113 1.21 -15.25 8.06
C LEU A 113 1.38 -16.73 7.76
N LYS A 114 0.99 -17.62 8.71
CA LYS A 114 1.05 -19.06 8.50
C LYS A 114 0.12 -19.56 7.39
N SER A 115 -1.08 -19.02 7.31
CA SER A 115 -2.04 -19.36 6.25
C SER A 115 -1.58 -18.85 4.90
N SER A 116 -1.01 -17.63 4.87
CA SER A 116 -0.41 -17.06 3.66
C SER A 116 0.79 -17.88 3.16
N ALA A 117 1.60 -18.43 4.08
CA ALA A 117 2.71 -19.28 3.69
C ALA A 117 2.23 -20.56 2.98
N LYS A 118 1.19 -21.20 3.48
CA LYS A 118 0.58 -22.37 2.82
C LYS A 118 0.09 -22.02 1.43
N LEU A 119 -0.67 -20.92 1.29
CA LEU A 119 -1.19 -20.46 0.01
C LEU A 119 -0.07 -20.08 -0.96
N MET A 120 1.02 -19.47 -0.45
CA MET A 120 2.20 -19.13 -1.24
C MET A 120 2.87 -20.36 -1.83
N ILE A 121 2.97 -21.44 -1.05
CA ILE A 121 3.51 -22.71 -1.54
C ILE A 121 2.59 -23.32 -2.60
N GLU A 122 1.32 -23.47 -2.26
CA GLU A 122 0.33 -24.19 -3.08
C GLU A 122 0.08 -23.49 -4.44
N LYS A 123 -0.07 -22.18 -4.45
CA LYS A 123 -0.45 -21.44 -5.67
C LYS A 123 0.69 -20.73 -6.37
N TYR A 124 1.76 -20.41 -5.66
CA TYR A 124 2.82 -19.54 -6.17
C TYR A 124 4.23 -20.15 -6.08
N GLY A 125 4.34 -21.45 -5.73
CA GLY A 125 5.60 -22.17 -5.71
C GLY A 125 6.65 -21.58 -4.77
N SER A 126 6.25 -21.10 -3.58
CA SER A 126 7.11 -20.43 -2.60
C SER A 126 7.80 -19.16 -3.14
N ASP A 127 7.21 -18.50 -4.14
CA ASP A 127 7.79 -17.30 -4.75
C ASP A 127 6.75 -16.20 -4.96
N PRO A 128 6.80 -15.12 -4.16
CA PRO A 128 5.84 -14.02 -4.29
C PRO A 128 5.83 -13.34 -5.65
N ARG A 129 6.92 -13.41 -6.43
CA ARG A 129 6.98 -12.83 -7.79
C ARG A 129 5.92 -13.43 -8.71
N ASN A 130 5.49 -14.66 -8.46
CA ASN A 130 4.43 -15.32 -9.21
C ASN A 130 3.03 -14.73 -8.96
N ILE A 131 2.85 -13.91 -7.91
CA ILE A 131 1.62 -13.16 -7.68
C ILE A 131 1.43 -12.10 -8.78
N TRP A 132 2.51 -11.40 -9.13
CA TRP A 132 2.48 -10.30 -10.10
C TRP A 132 3.14 -10.62 -11.44
N ASN A 133 3.45 -11.88 -11.68
CA ASN A 133 3.84 -12.35 -13.00
C ASN A 133 2.61 -12.44 -13.90
N VAL A 134 2.21 -11.29 -14.43
CA VAL A 134 1.04 -11.09 -15.30
C VAL A 134 1.42 -10.26 -16.51
N ARG A 135 0.64 -10.37 -17.59
CA ARG A 135 0.78 -9.47 -18.74
C ARG A 135 0.25 -8.08 -18.44
N ALA A 136 0.69 -7.09 -19.22
CA ALA A 136 0.30 -5.69 -19.04
C ALA A 136 -1.21 -5.47 -19.03
N GLU A 137 -1.92 -6.17 -19.91
CA GLU A 137 -3.39 -6.11 -20.04
C GLU A 137 -4.15 -6.76 -18.87
N ASN A 138 -3.46 -7.45 -17.99
CA ASN A 138 -4.05 -8.19 -16.86
C ASN A 138 -3.67 -7.61 -15.50
N VAL A 139 -3.44 -6.31 -15.43
CA VAL A 139 -3.05 -5.62 -14.17
C VAL A 139 -4.02 -5.87 -13.00
N TYR A 140 -5.31 -6.07 -13.28
CA TYR A 140 -6.31 -6.42 -12.27
C TYR A 140 -6.03 -7.74 -11.57
N GLN A 141 -5.38 -8.71 -12.25
CA GLN A 141 -5.02 -9.98 -11.63
C GLN A 141 -4.08 -9.81 -10.44
N ILE A 142 -3.27 -8.76 -10.41
CA ILE A 142 -2.41 -8.45 -9.27
C ILE A 142 -3.28 -8.18 -8.04
N TYR A 143 -4.27 -7.32 -8.18
CA TYR A 143 -5.22 -7.00 -7.11
C TYR A 143 -5.99 -8.24 -6.63
N ASP A 144 -6.59 -8.99 -7.56
CA ASP A 144 -7.37 -10.19 -7.25
C ASP A 144 -6.54 -11.26 -6.53
N ARG A 145 -5.29 -11.46 -6.97
CA ARG A 145 -4.38 -12.42 -6.36
C ARG A 145 -3.97 -12.01 -4.94
N PHE A 146 -3.75 -10.71 -4.68
CA PHE A 146 -3.49 -10.25 -3.30
C PHE A 146 -4.70 -10.45 -2.39
N LEU A 147 -5.93 -10.28 -2.87
CA LEU A 147 -7.14 -10.51 -2.09
C LEU A 147 -7.31 -11.96 -1.60
N LEU A 148 -6.64 -12.93 -2.23
CA LEU A 148 -6.68 -14.32 -1.77
C LEU A 148 -5.99 -14.53 -0.43
N PHE A 149 -5.08 -13.63 -0.04
CA PHE A 149 -4.27 -13.83 1.16
C PHE A 149 -4.99 -13.33 2.43
N PRO A 150 -5.03 -14.17 3.49
CA PRO A 150 -5.65 -13.80 4.75
C PRO A 150 -5.04 -12.53 5.35
N GLY A 151 -5.89 -11.56 5.66
CA GLY A 151 -5.46 -10.27 6.23
C GLY A 151 -5.12 -9.19 5.21
N ILE A 152 -5.13 -9.51 3.92
CA ILE A 152 -5.02 -8.52 2.85
C ILE A 152 -6.43 -8.20 2.35
N GLY A 153 -6.92 -7.01 2.69
CA GLY A 153 -8.20 -6.49 2.21
C GLY A 153 -8.04 -5.54 1.02
N ASP A 154 -9.16 -4.97 0.58
CA ASP A 154 -9.25 -4.07 -0.58
C ASP A 154 -8.16 -2.98 -0.59
N ALA A 155 -7.97 -2.25 0.52
CA ALA A 155 -7.00 -1.16 0.60
C ALA A 155 -5.55 -1.64 0.44
N LEU A 156 -5.19 -2.78 1.06
CA LEU A 156 -3.84 -3.34 0.96
C LEU A 156 -3.56 -3.93 -0.42
N ALA A 157 -4.55 -4.61 -1.02
CA ALA A 157 -4.42 -5.17 -2.37
C ALA A 157 -4.24 -4.05 -3.42
N LYS A 158 -5.00 -2.96 -3.32
CA LYS A 158 -4.82 -1.77 -4.17
C LYS A 158 -3.47 -1.09 -3.97
N MET A 159 -3.02 -0.97 -2.72
CA MET A 159 -1.70 -0.41 -2.41
C MET A 159 -0.58 -1.29 -3.01
N ALA A 160 -0.67 -2.60 -2.88
CA ALA A 160 0.30 -3.53 -3.46
C ALA A 160 0.30 -3.45 -4.99
N GLN A 161 -0.87 -3.46 -5.62
CA GLN A 161 -1.02 -3.25 -7.07
C GLN A 161 -0.37 -1.93 -7.51
N PHE A 162 -0.70 -0.84 -6.81
CA PHE A 162 -0.15 0.48 -7.09
C PHE A 162 1.38 0.49 -7.01
N ALA A 163 1.96 0.00 -5.93
CA ALA A 163 3.41 -0.03 -5.74
C ALA A 163 4.10 -0.85 -6.82
N LEU A 164 3.57 -2.03 -7.16
CA LEU A 164 4.16 -2.90 -8.19
C LEU A 164 4.07 -2.28 -9.58
N VAL A 165 2.94 -1.73 -9.96
CA VAL A 165 2.73 -1.19 -11.31
C VAL A 165 3.45 0.16 -11.47
N LYS A 166 3.31 1.06 -10.49
CA LYS A 166 3.88 2.41 -10.59
C LYS A 166 5.37 2.46 -10.28
N ASN A 167 5.78 1.92 -9.14
CA ASN A 167 7.14 2.10 -8.65
C ASN A 167 8.10 1.08 -9.24
N HIS A 168 7.60 -0.11 -9.58
CA HIS A 168 8.41 -1.22 -10.06
C HIS A 168 8.15 -1.60 -11.53
N GLY A 169 7.26 -0.92 -12.23
CA GLY A 169 6.98 -1.13 -13.65
C GLY A 169 6.43 -2.51 -14.00
N VAL A 170 5.85 -3.20 -13.02
CA VAL A 170 5.22 -4.52 -13.25
C VAL A 170 3.97 -4.33 -14.13
N ALA A 171 3.67 -5.32 -14.96
CA ALA A 171 2.50 -5.34 -15.85
C ALA A 171 2.37 -4.07 -16.72
N GLY A 172 3.46 -3.68 -17.36
CA GLY A 172 3.47 -2.58 -18.31
C GLY A 172 3.59 -1.17 -17.71
N GLY A 173 3.66 -1.06 -16.38
CA GLY A 173 3.93 0.22 -15.70
C GLY A 173 2.92 1.32 -16.05
N ILE A 174 3.36 2.36 -16.76
CA ILE A 174 2.54 3.56 -17.05
C ILE A 174 1.26 3.24 -17.81
N SER A 175 1.30 2.33 -18.78
CA SER A 175 0.11 1.99 -19.59
C SER A 175 -1.06 1.39 -18.81
N SER A 176 -0.77 0.80 -17.65
CA SER A 176 -1.78 0.16 -16.79
C SER A 176 -2.35 1.07 -15.71
N LYS A 177 -1.84 2.30 -15.54
CA LYS A 177 -2.26 3.20 -14.45
C LYS A 177 -3.68 3.70 -14.58
N SER A 178 -4.16 3.92 -15.81
CA SER A 178 -5.54 4.37 -16.07
C SER A 178 -6.60 3.35 -15.63
N GLU A 179 -6.21 2.08 -15.53
CA GLU A 179 -7.08 0.99 -15.14
C GLU A 179 -7.18 0.81 -13.62
N MET A 180 -6.27 1.42 -12.85
CA MET A 180 -6.28 1.31 -11.40
C MET A 180 -7.28 2.27 -10.77
N SER A 181 -7.98 1.83 -9.74
CA SER A 181 -8.88 2.67 -8.97
C SER A 181 -8.15 3.34 -7.80
N ILE A 182 -8.72 4.44 -7.30
CA ILE A 182 -8.24 5.05 -6.06
C ILE A 182 -8.36 4.08 -4.88
N LYS A 183 -7.44 4.22 -3.92
CA LYS A 183 -7.44 3.48 -2.65
C LYS A 183 -8.13 4.31 -1.56
N PRO A 184 -9.40 4.04 -1.21
CA PRO A 184 -10.16 4.88 -0.29
C PRO A 184 -9.77 4.62 1.18
N ASP A 185 -8.50 4.82 1.52
CA ASP A 185 -8.05 4.75 2.91
C ASP A 185 -8.53 5.97 3.74
N ILE A 186 -8.20 5.98 5.01
CA ILE A 186 -8.67 7.02 5.92
C ILE A 186 -8.14 8.42 5.56
N LEU A 187 -6.95 8.52 4.96
CA LEU A 187 -6.35 9.77 4.54
C LEU A 187 -7.04 10.29 3.28
N VAL A 188 -7.12 9.45 2.26
CA VAL A 188 -7.76 9.77 0.97
C VAL A 188 -9.22 10.21 1.18
N ARG A 189 -10.00 9.43 1.92
CA ARG A 189 -11.40 9.77 2.22
C ARG A 189 -11.55 11.11 2.93
N ARG A 190 -10.68 11.40 3.89
CA ARG A 190 -10.69 12.66 4.63
C ARG A 190 -10.38 13.86 3.75
N VAL A 191 -9.33 13.76 2.92
CA VAL A 191 -8.94 14.83 2.01
C VAL A 191 -10.02 15.09 0.98
N LEU A 192 -10.49 14.07 0.25
CA LEU A 192 -11.49 14.22 -0.79
C LEU A 192 -12.78 14.86 -0.26
N ARG A 193 -13.21 14.49 0.95
CA ARG A 193 -14.38 15.11 1.58
C ARG A 193 -14.13 16.58 1.93
N ARG A 194 -12.98 16.92 2.52
CA ARG A 194 -12.66 18.30 2.93
C ARG A 194 -12.45 19.22 1.73
N VAL A 195 -11.86 18.70 0.68
CA VAL A 195 -11.70 19.43 -0.59
C VAL A 195 -13.06 19.66 -1.27
N GLY A 196 -14.10 18.89 -0.90
CA GLY A 196 -15.42 18.96 -1.51
C GLY A 196 -15.51 18.24 -2.86
N LEU A 197 -14.67 17.24 -3.09
CA LEU A 197 -14.73 16.37 -4.27
C LEU A 197 -15.68 15.18 -4.09
N VAL A 198 -16.00 14.83 -2.85
CA VAL A 198 -16.96 13.77 -2.54
C VAL A 198 -17.96 14.25 -1.48
N SER A 199 -19.19 13.81 -1.59
CA SER A 199 -20.28 14.18 -0.68
C SER A 199 -20.18 13.52 0.71
N SER A 200 -19.50 12.38 0.79
CA SER A 200 -19.33 11.61 2.02
C SER A 200 -17.95 10.93 2.06
N GLY A 201 -17.41 10.74 3.28
CA GLY A 201 -16.21 9.94 3.51
C GLY A 201 -16.45 8.43 3.58
N GLN A 202 -17.64 7.93 3.24
CA GLN A 202 -17.90 6.48 3.15
C GLN A 202 -17.17 5.88 1.96
N THR A 203 -16.57 4.70 2.16
CA THR A 203 -15.72 4.04 1.15
C THR A 203 -16.43 3.85 -0.19
N ASN A 204 -17.67 3.34 -0.17
CA ASN A 204 -18.46 3.12 -1.39
C ASN A 204 -18.78 4.42 -2.14
N VAL A 205 -19.10 5.49 -1.43
CA VAL A 205 -19.37 6.81 -2.03
C VAL A 205 -18.10 7.38 -2.67
N VAL A 206 -16.97 7.32 -1.96
CA VAL A 206 -15.69 7.81 -2.48
C VAL A 206 -15.28 7.06 -3.75
N VAL A 207 -15.38 5.73 -3.77
CA VAL A 207 -15.05 4.92 -4.96
C VAL A 207 -15.99 5.23 -6.12
N ALA A 208 -17.31 5.35 -5.87
CA ALA A 208 -18.29 5.64 -6.91
C ALA A 208 -18.04 7.02 -7.53
N GLN A 209 -17.92 8.07 -6.72
CA GLN A 209 -17.73 9.43 -7.20
C GLN A 209 -16.36 9.65 -7.85
N ALA A 210 -15.31 8.99 -7.38
CA ALA A 210 -13.98 9.11 -7.99
C ALA A 210 -13.93 8.57 -9.43
N ARG A 211 -14.79 7.63 -9.81
CA ARG A 211 -14.91 7.16 -11.20
C ARG A 211 -15.40 8.24 -12.15
N GLU A 212 -16.12 9.21 -11.63
CA GLU A 212 -16.70 10.33 -12.41
C GLU A 212 -15.69 11.51 -12.55
N PHE A 213 -14.53 11.45 -11.91
CA PHE A 213 -13.54 12.53 -11.97
C PHE A 213 -12.84 12.66 -13.35
N GLY A 214 -12.98 11.68 -14.22
CA GLY A 214 -12.35 11.69 -15.55
C GLY A 214 -10.81 11.63 -15.50
N LEU A 215 -10.27 10.94 -14.50
CA LEU A 215 -8.83 10.88 -14.26
C LEU A 215 -8.14 10.00 -15.31
N SER A 216 -7.12 10.54 -15.96
CA SER A 216 -6.22 9.77 -16.84
C SER A 216 -5.35 8.77 -16.04
N SER A 217 -5.05 9.08 -14.79
CA SER A 217 -4.31 8.22 -13.87
C SER A 217 -4.89 8.30 -12.44
N PRO A 218 -5.91 7.48 -12.12
CA PRO A 218 -6.48 7.43 -10.77
C PRO A 218 -5.44 7.10 -9.70
N ALA A 219 -4.43 6.31 -10.04
CA ALA A 219 -3.37 5.93 -9.12
C ALA A 219 -2.45 7.11 -8.75
N ASP A 220 -2.11 7.97 -9.70
CA ASP A 220 -1.28 9.16 -9.43
C ASP A 220 -2.07 10.19 -8.61
N PHE A 221 -3.35 10.35 -8.91
CA PHE A 221 -4.25 11.18 -8.13
C PHE A 221 -4.40 10.69 -6.68
N ASP A 222 -4.62 9.38 -6.48
CA ASP A 222 -4.69 8.77 -5.16
C ASP A 222 -3.42 9.03 -4.35
N ALA A 223 -2.28 8.90 -4.98
CA ALA A 223 -0.98 9.15 -4.39
C ALA A 223 -0.83 10.59 -3.89
N ALA A 224 -1.19 11.57 -4.72
CA ALA A 224 -1.18 12.99 -4.34
C ALA A 224 -2.12 13.28 -3.16
N VAL A 225 -3.35 12.77 -3.23
CA VAL A 225 -4.34 12.91 -2.16
C VAL A 225 -3.85 12.30 -0.86
N TRP A 226 -3.19 11.13 -0.93
CA TRP A 226 -2.64 10.46 0.25
C TRP A 226 -1.52 11.28 0.91
N VAL A 227 -0.60 11.86 0.13
CA VAL A 227 0.46 12.73 0.66
C VAL A 227 -0.14 13.97 1.31
N ILE A 228 -1.10 14.62 0.69
CA ILE A 228 -1.81 15.76 1.28
C ILE A 228 -2.43 15.37 2.63
N GLY A 229 -3.01 14.17 2.70
CA GLY A 229 -3.61 13.63 3.92
C GLY A 229 -2.62 13.40 5.04
N ARG A 230 -1.40 12.97 4.68
CA ARG A 230 -0.32 12.65 5.61
C ARG A 230 0.40 13.89 6.12
N GLU A 231 0.72 14.83 5.22
CA GLU A 231 1.61 15.95 5.52
C GLU A 231 0.87 17.22 5.99
N TYR A 232 -0.37 17.40 5.56
CA TYR A 232 -1.09 18.67 5.77
C TYR A 232 -2.48 18.49 6.37
N CYS A 233 -3.26 17.56 5.85
CA CYS A 233 -4.67 17.42 6.20
C CYS A 233 -4.87 16.51 7.41
N PHE A 234 -4.33 16.88 8.58
CA PHE A 234 -4.44 16.10 9.81
C PHE A 234 -5.88 15.98 10.31
N LYS A 235 -6.15 14.95 11.14
CA LYS A 235 -7.51 14.65 11.63
C LYS A 235 -8.08 15.80 12.47
N SER A 236 -7.34 16.27 13.46
CA SER A 236 -7.80 17.26 14.43
C SER A 236 -7.52 18.70 13.96
N VAL A 237 -6.28 19.03 13.66
CA VAL A 237 -5.88 20.39 13.27
C VAL A 237 -5.12 20.31 11.95
N PRO A 238 -5.78 20.57 10.82
CA PRO A 238 -5.11 20.58 9.52
C PRO A 238 -4.19 21.79 9.40
N ALA A 239 -3.03 21.59 8.73
CA ALA A 239 -2.06 22.65 8.46
C ALA A 239 -2.42 23.39 7.16
N CYS A 240 -3.59 24.02 7.12
CA CYS A 240 -4.12 24.66 5.90
C CYS A 240 -3.20 25.76 5.35
N ASN A 241 -2.56 26.54 6.21
CA ASN A 241 -1.62 27.59 5.83
C ASN A 241 -0.34 27.11 5.11
N LYS A 242 -0.05 25.80 5.18
CA LYS A 242 1.08 25.15 4.50
C LYS A 242 0.61 24.20 3.38
N CYS A 243 -0.71 23.99 3.26
CA CYS A 243 -1.26 23.01 2.33
C CYS A 243 -1.17 23.52 0.89
N PRO A 244 -0.57 22.78 -0.04
CA PRO A 244 -0.38 23.23 -1.42
C PRO A 244 -1.69 23.42 -2.20
N ILE A 245 -2.79 22.82 -1.73
CA ILE A 245 -4.10 22.92 -2.37
C ILE A 245 -5.11 23.75 -1.55
N ALA A 246 -4.64 24.55 -0.58
CA ALA A 246 -5.52 25.30 0.32
C ALA A 246 -6.52 26.19 -0.44
N LEU A 247 -6.06 26.89 -1.47
CA LEU A 247 -6.90 27.79 -2.30
C LEU A 247 -8.01 27.08 -3.08
N ALA A 248 -7.86 25.76 -3.31
CA ALA A 248 -8.86 24.94 -4.00
C ALA A 248 -9.72 24.11 -3.06
N CYS A 249 -9.52 24.21 -1.73
CA CYS A 249 -10.15 23.36 -0.73
C CYS A 249 -11.35 24.07 -0.09
N ASP A 250 -12.54 23.46 -0.10
CA ASP A 250 -13.76 24.05 0.49
C ASP A 250 -13.67 24.19 2.02
N SER A 251 -12.84 23.39 2.69
CA SER A 251 -12.69 23.38 4.16
C SER A 251 -11.42 24.08 4.64
N ALA A 252 -10.69 24.76 3.76
CA ALA A 252 -9.46 25.43 4.20
C ALA A 252 -9.78 26.65 5.06
N SER A 253 -9.08 26.74 6.21
CA SER A 253 -9.05 27.91 7.08
C SER A 253 -7.73 28.65 6.83
N VAL A 254 -7.73 29.57 5.85
CA VAL A 254 -6.56 30.38 5.44
C VAL A 254 -6.86 31.83 5.70
#